data_88d6d0a6e6f3ff6875f6fd6500a26b43
#
_entry.id   88d6d0a6e6f3ff6875f6fd6500a26b43
#
_cell.length_a   1.000
_cell.length_b   1.000
_cell.length_c   1.000
_cell.angle_alpha   90.00
_cell.angle_beta   90.00
_cell.angle_gamma   90.00
#
_symmetry.space_group_name_H-M   'P 1'
#
loop_
_entity.id
_entity.type
_entity.pdbx_description
1 polymer ?
#
loop_
_entity_poly.entity_id
_entity_poly.type
_entity_poly.pdbx_seq_one_letter_code
_entity_poly.pdbx_strand_id
1 'polypeptide(L)'
;MARRFRLNAVQNLAISFACLILLGGATLSLPIASRTGEALPFLDALFTAASASCVTGLALYDTATRFSLFGQAVILLLIQIGGLSFMTVSILVSFLLHRRIGLHRRAVLMDTVGALQVGGVVRLVRRALLVTACCEGAGAVLLTLWFCPRYGFGRGIWMSVFHAVSAFCNAGFDLLGTNASLTTAAGEPLLNIVLMTLIICGGLGFLVWDDLLTHRLRFRRWRLHSKIALTGTLALFVLSAAAFYIVEGDHAFAGVSEPRKALMAAFQSVTARTAGFCTVDPTALSQGGTLLTMLLMFVGAGSGSTGGGVKVNTVIVLLLSALAHARRREDVELFQRRLDGETIRKAYSSVSLYLMACLGGCMVLCLQDIPLTDALFESLSAIGTVGLTRGLTPSLPMASKIAVLLMMFAGRVGSMSVAMAVTRDRPAPKVRRVPEKILIG
;
A
#
# COMPACT_ATOMS: atom_id res chain seq x y z
N MET A 1 -39.95 -17.55 -4.30
CA MET A 1 -39.33 -16.49 -3.46
C MET A 1 -37.84 -16.45 -3.73
N ALA A 2 -37.36 -15.49 -4.50
CA ALA A 2 -35.93 -15.35 -4.81
C ALA A 2 -35.20 -14.94 -3.52
N ARG A 3 -34.30 -15.82 -3.01
CA ARG A 3 -33.34 -15.48 -1.97
C ARG A 3 -32.50 -14.31 -2.49
N ARG A 4 -32.78 -13.08 -2.05
CA ARG A 4 -31.90 -11.94 -2.27
C ARG A 4 -30.53 -12.30 -1.63
N PHE A 5 -29.55 -12.60 -2.45
CA PHE A 5 -28.16 -12.71 -2.05
C PHE A 5 -27.74 -11.38 -1.40
N ARG A 6 -27.76 -11.32 -0.08
CA ARG A 6 -27.19 -10.18 0.65
C ARG A 6 -25.70 -10.41 0.72
N LEU A 7 -24.97 -9.74 -0.16
CA LEU A 7 -23.51 -9.73 -0.12
C LEU A 7 -23.05 -9.06 1.19
N ASN A 8 -22.06 -9.68 1.84
CA ASN A 8 -21.41 -9.11 3.01
C ASN A 8 -20.59 -7.85 2.63
N ALA A 9 -20.30 -6.99 3.61
CA ALA A 9 -19.51 -5.77 3.40
C ALA A 9 -18.17 -6.05 2.69
N VAL A 10 -17.52 -7.12 3.08
CA VAL A 10 -16.23 -7.58 2.53
C VAL A 10 -16.37 -8.04 1.07
N GLN A 11 -17.43 -8.78 0.75
CA GLN A 11 -17.73 -9.22 -0.61
C GLN A 11 -18.02 -8.02 -1.53
N ASN A 12 -18.78 -7.04 -1.04
CA ASN A 12 -19.04 -5.80 -1.77
C ASN A 12 -17.74 -5.04 -2.07
N LEU A 13 -16.81 -4.98 -1.11
CA LEU A 13 -15.51 -4.35 -1.30
C LEU A 13 -14.69 -5.06 -2.38
N ALA A 14 -14.56 -6.39 -2.28
CA ALA A 14 -13.80 -7.18 -3.24
C ALA A 14 -14.38 -7.07 -4.67
N ILE A 15 -15.71 -7.16 -4.82
CA ILE A 15 -16.39 -7.01 -6.10
C ILE A 15 -16.19 -5.60 -6.66
N SER A 16 -16.26 -4.56 -5.82
CA SER A 16 -16.04 -3.18 -6.26
C SER A 16 -14.64 -2.95 -6.81
N PHE A 17 -13.61 -3.51 -6.13
CA PHE A 17 -12.23 -3.47 -6.63
C PHE A 17 -12.07 -4.28 -7.92
N ALA A 18 -12.66 -5.47 -8.01
CA ALA A 18 -12.62 -6.27 -9.23
C ALA A 18 -13.27 -5.55 -10.41
N CYS A 19 -14.44 -4.91 -10.20
CA CYS A 19 -15.08 -4.10 -11.23
C CYS A 19 -14.23 -2.89 -11.63
N LEU A 20 -13.59 -2.20 -10.67
CA LEU A 20 -12.69 -1.09 -10.94
C LEU A 20 -11.50 -1.52 -11.81
N ILE A 21 -10.89 -2.66 -11.50
CA ILE A 21 -9.76 -3.22 -12.25
C ILE A 21 -10.20 -3.61 -13.66
N LEU A 22 -11.35 -4.27 -13.82
CA LEU A 22 -11.88 -4.67 -15.13
C LEU A 22 -12.21 -3.45 -16.01
N LEU A 23 -12.86 -2.43 -15.45
CA LEU A 23 -13.17 -1.18 -16.15
C LEU A 23 -11.89 -0.43 -16.52
N GLY A 24 -10.93 -0.34 -15.58
CA GLY A 24 -9.62 0.25 -15.83
C GLY A 24 -8.85 -0.49 -16.93
N GLY A 25 -8.83 -1.83 -16.88
CA GLY A 25 -8.20 -2.66 -17.92
C GLY A 25 -8.84 -2.46 -19.29
N ALA A 26 -10.18 -2.43 -19.36
CA ALA A 26 -10.90 -2.17 -20.60
C ALA A 26 -10.60 -0.76 -21.16
N THR A 27 -10.51 0.27 -20.32
CA THR A 27 -10.18 1.63 -20.78
C THR A 27 -8.71 1.76 -21.21
N LEU A 28 -7.77 1.13 -20.51
CA LEU A 28 -6.35 1.14 -20.85
C LEU A 28 -6.01 0.28 -22.07
N SER A 29 -6.85 -0.69 -22.44
CA SER A 29 -6.66 -1.49 -23.65
C SER A 29 -7.04 -0.73 -24.94
N LEU A 30 -7.76 0.41 -24.82
CA LEU A 30 -8.16 1.20 -25.99
C LEU A 30 -6.94 1.86 -26.67
N PRO A 31 -6.92 1.96 -28.01
CA PRO A 31 -5.83 2.62 -28.74
C PRO A 31 -5.55 4.05 -28.31
N ILE A 32 -6.57 4.80 -27.89
CA ILE A 32 -6.44 6.18 -27.39
C ILE A 32 -5.62 6.27 -26.09
N ALA A 33 -5.55 5.21 -25.29
CA ALA A 33 -4.77 5.18 -24.06
C ALA A 33 -3.26 4.96 -24.33
N SER A 34 -2.91 4.44 -25.51
CA SER A 34 -1.53 4.23 -25.94
C SER A 34 -0.99 5.45 -26.69
N ARG A 35 0.28 5.77 -26.50
CA ARG A 35 0.98 6.83 -27.22
C ARG A 35 1.25 6.48 -28.69
N THR A 36 1.40 5.18 -28.98
CA THR A 36 1.59 4.66 -30.34
C THR A 36 0.29 4.52 -31.12
N GLY A 37 -0.87 4.69 -30.50
CA GLY A 37 -2.17 4.45 -31.11
C GLY A 37 -2.53 2.97 -31.30
N GLU A 38 -1.70 2.05 -30.81
CA GLU A 38 -1.95 0.62 -30.83
C GLU A 38 -2.64 0.15 -29.54
N ALA A 39 -3.62 -0.75 -29.68
CA ALA A 39 -4.28 -1.35 -28.52
C ALA A 39 -3.28 -2.19 -27.71
N LEU A 40 -3.33 -2.06 -26.37
CA LEU A 40 -2.57 -2.95 -25.50
C LEU A 40 -3.26 -4.32 -25.40
N PRO A 41 -2.48 -5.43 -25.28
CA PRO A 41 -3.03 -6.72 -24.91
C PRO A 41 -3.86 -6.59 -23.62
N PHE A 42 -5.07 -7.16 -23.62
CA PHE A 42 -6.03 -6.96 -22.50
C PHE A 42 -5.44 -7.39 -21.15
N LEU A 43 -4.66 -8.47 -21.09
CA LEU A 43 -4.02 -8.93 -19.85
C LEU A 43 -3.01 -7.91 -19.32
N ASP A 44 -2.25 -7.27 -20.20
CA ASP A 44 -1.24 -6.26 -19.80
C ASP A 44 -1.91 -4.95 -19.35
N ALA A 45 -3.00 -4.55 -20.03
CA ALA A 45 -3.85 -3.44 -19.61
C ALA A 45 -4.51 -3.72 -18.25
N LEU A 46 -4.99 -4.97 -18.05
CA LEU A 46 -5.59 -5.42 -16.79
C LEU A 46 -4.56 -5.45 -15.65
N PHE A 47 -3.32 -5.89 -15.93
CA PHE A 47 -2.21 -5.87 -14.96
C PHE A 47 -1.90 -4.44 -14.52
N THR A 48 -1.78 -3.50 -15.47
CA THR A 48 -1.54 -2.09 -15.20
C THR A 48 -2.69 -1.48 -14.40
N ALA A 49 -3.94 -1.78 -14.77
CA ALA A 49 -5.13 -1.32 -14.03
C ALA A 49 -5.18 -1.92 -12.61
N ALA A 50 -4.82 -3.19 -12.44
CA ALA A 50 -4.72 -3.82 -11.12
C ALA A 50 -3.63 -3.16 -10.27
N SER A 51 -2.44 -2.95 -10.84
CA SER A 51 -1.34 -2.27 -10.16
C SER A 51 -1.71 -0.85 -9.73
N ALA A 52 -2.35 -0.07 -10.61
CA ALA A 52 -2.81 1.29 -10.31
C ALA A 52 -3.93 1.30 -9.25
N SER A 53 -4.96 0.45 -9.40
CA SER A 53 -6.10 0.38 -8.46
C SER A 53 -5.71 -0.19 -7.10
N CYS A 54 -4.80 -1.17 -7.08
CA CYS A 54 -4.27 -1.73 -5.84
C CYS A 54 -3.15 -0.89 -5.24
N VAL A 55 -2.74 0.18 -5.96
CA VAL A 55 -1.70 1.12 -5.51
C VAL A 55 -0.39 0.36 -5.26
N THR A 56 0.01 -0.45 -6.23
CA THR A 56 1.20 -1.30 -6.11
C THR A 56 2.42 -0.67 -6.76
N GLY A 57 2.32 -0.26 -8.05
CA GLY A 57 3.44 0.34 -8.78
C GLY A 57 4.25 -0.64 -9.64
N LEU A 58 3.95 -1.93 -9.63
CA LEU A 58 4.55 -2.86 -10.59
C LEU A 58 4.05 -2.54 -12.00
N ALA A 59 4.95 -2.26 -12.92
CA ALA A 59 4.63 -1.83 -14.27
C ALA A 59 5.28 -2.75 -15.32
N LEU A 60 4.48 -3.22 -16.28
CA LEU A 60 4.97 -3.97 -17.44
C LEU A 60 5.62 -3.04 -18.47
N TYR A 61 5.16 -1.80 -18.53
CA TYR A 61 5.59 -0.76 -19.44
C TYR A 61 5.86 0.54 -18.70
N ASP A 62 6.81 1.30 -19.20
CA ASP A 62 7.04 2.66 -18.70
C ASP A 62 5.82 3.55 -18.95
N THR A 63 5.35 4.20 -17.88
CA THR A 63 4.10 4.98 -17.89
C THR A 63 4.20 6.22 -18.78
N ALA A 64 5.37 6.86 -18.82
CA ALA A 64 5.56 8.10 -19.56
C ALA A 64 5.69 7.86 -21.08
N THR A 65 6.30 6.74 -21.48
CA THR A 65 6.60 6.46 -22.89
C THR A 65 5.50 5.66 -23.57
N ARG A 66 4.85 4.74 -22.86
CA ARG A 66 3.82 3.86 -23.43
C ARG A 66 2.44 4.50 -23.44
N PHE A 67 2.05 5.22 -22.39
CA PHE A 67 0.70 5.75 -22.24
C PHE A 67 0.58 7.19 -22.72
N SER A 68 -0.51 7.47 -23.46
CA SER A 68 -0.93 8.83 -23.82
C SER A 68 -1.32 9.63 -22.60
N LEU A 69 -1.54 10.94 -22.76
CA LEU A 69 -2.08 11.78 -21.66
C LEU A 69 -3.41 11.24 -21.11
N PHE A 70 -4.27 10.70 -21.99
CA PHE A 70 -5.50 10.03 -21.58
C PHE A 70 -5.22 8.78 -20.74
N GLY A 71 -4.29 7.91 -21.20
CA GLY A 71 -3.90 6.71 -20.45
C GLY A 71 -3.30 7.05 -19.08
N GLN A 72 -2.42 8.06 -19.02
CA GLN A 72 -1.85 8.56 -17.76
C GLN A 72 -2.93 9.12 -16.81
N ALA A 73 -3.92 9.86 -17.34
CA ALA A 73 -5.05 10.37 -16.56
C ALA A 73 -5.93 9.24 -16.01
N VAL A 74 -6.16 8.17 -16.80
CA VAL A 74 -6.88 6.97 -16.33
C VAL A 74 -6.10 6.28 -15.21
N ILE A 75 -4.78 6.08 -15.37
CA ILE A 75 -3.91 5.51 -14.33
C ILE A 75 -3.98 6.36 -13.06
N LEU A 76 -3.86 7.68 -13.17
CA LEU A 76 -3.94 8.60 -12.03
C LEU A 76 -5.29 8.49 -11.30
N LEU A 77 -6.38 8.40 -12.04
CA LEU A 77 -7.73 8.24 -11.49
C LEU A 77 -7.88 6.88 -10.76
N LEU A 78 -7.34 5.80 -11.34
CA LEU A 78 -7.33 4.47 -10.70
C LEU A 78 -6.51 4.49 -9.40
N ILE A 79 -5.35 5.17 -9.39
CA ILE A 79 -4.52 5.38 -8.19
C ILE A 79 -5.31 6.13 -7.12
N GLN A 80 -5.96 7.23 -7.47
CA GLN A 80 -6.72 8.04 -6.52
C GLN A 80 -7.90 7.27 -5.92
N ILE A 81 -8.68 6.58 -6.75
CA ILE A 81 -9.81 5.76 -6.28
C ILE A 81 -9.31 4.59 -5.42
N GLY A 82 -8.25 3.93 -5.88
CA GLY A 82 -7.63 2.82 -5.18
C GLY A 82 -7.03 3.23 -3.83
N GLY A 83 -6.26 4.33 -3.79
CA GLY A 83 -5.59 4.85 -2.60
C GLY A 83 -6.57 5.27 -1.50
N LEU A 84 -7.59 6.03 -1.87
CA LEU A 84 -8.63 6.47 -0.93
C LEU A 84 -9.60 5.36 -0.51
N SER A 85 -9.56 4.19 -1.13
CA SER A 85 -10.56 3.13 -1.07
C SER A 85 -11.89 3.51 -1.76
N PHE A 86 -12.42 2.58 -2.54
CA PHE A 86 -13.68 2.74 -3.27
C PHE A 86 -14.85 3.25 -2.41
N MET A 87 -14.88 2.84 -1.13
CA MET A 87 -15.93 3.28 -0.21
C MET A 87 -15.83 4.76 0.13
N THR A 88 -14.62 5.30 0.30
CA THR A 88 -14.40 6.74 0.52
C THR A 88 -14.86 7.56 -0.69
N VAL A 89 -14.56 7.08 -1.91
CA VAL A 89 -15.02 7.70 -3.15
C VAL A 89 -16.55 7.64 -3.28
N SER A 90 -17.19 6.53 -2.92
CA SER A 90 -18.64 6.40 -2.90
C SER A 90 -19.31 7.41 -1.96
N ILE A 91 -18.67 7.74 -0.83
CA ILE A 91 -19.16 8.82 0.05
C ILE A 91 -18.94 10.18 -0.59
N LEU A 92 -17.79 10.43 -1.19
CA LEU A 92 -17.53 11.69 -1.90
C LEU A 92 -18.62 11.95 -2.95
N VAL A 93 -18.92 10.94 -3.79
CA VAL A 93 -20.01 11.01 -4.77
C VAL A 93 -21.38 11.24 -4.09
N SER A 94 -21.63 10.58 -2.95
CA SER A 94 -22.87 10.78 -2.19
C SER A 94 -22.99 12.21 -1.63
N PHE A 95 -21.87 12.82 -1.22
CA PHE A 95 -21.84 14.22 -0.81
C PHE A 95 -22.09 15.18 -1.98
N LEU A 96 -21.44 14.97 -3.12
CA LEU A 96 -21.62 15.78 -4.32
C LEU A 96 -23.08 15.72 -4.82
N LEU A 97 -23.72 14.57 -4.71
CA LEU A 97 -25.11 14.36 -5.08
C LEU A 97 -26.12 14.74 -3.96
N HIS A 98 -25.66 15.32 -2.84
CA HIS A 98 -26.48 15.71 -1.68
C HIS A 98 -27.36 14.55 -1.12
N ARG A 99 -26.98 13.29 -1.33
CA ARG A 99 -27.74 12.12 -0.85
C ARG A 99 -27.42 11.78 0.61
N ARG A 100 -28.46 11.48 1.40
CA ARG A 100 -28.28 11.03 2.80
C ARG A 100 -27.70 9.62 2.84
N ILE A 101 -26.65 9.43 3.65
CA ILE A 101 -25.97 8.14 3.82
C ILE A 101 -26.70 7.33 4.89
N GLY A 102 -27.39 6.26 4.50
CA GLY A 102 -28.14 5.38 5.41
C GLY A 102 -27.23 4.58 6.35
N LEU A 103 -27.80 4.08 7.45
CA LEU A 103 -27.06 3.34 8.51
C LEU A 103 -26.32 2.11 7.98
N HIS A 104 -26.91 1.36 7.05
CA HIS A 104 -26.27 0.18 6.46
C HIS A 104 -24.96 0.54 5.72
N ARG A 105 -24.96 1.62 4.91
CA ARG A 105 -23.73 2.10 4.26
C ARG A 105 -22.69 2.59 5.25
N ARG A 106 -23.11 3.17 6.39
CA ARG A 106 -22.17 3.60 7.44
C ARG A 106 -21.50 2.41 8.14
N ALA A 107 -22.21 1.29 8.34
CA ALA A 107 -21.63 0.08 8.91
C ALA A 107 -20.58 -0.55 7.97
N VAL A 108 -20.85 -0.64 6.67
CA VAL A 108 -19.88 -1.12 5.66
C VAL A 108 -18.63 -0.24 5.63
N LEU A 109 -18.82 1.08 5.77
CA LEU A 109 -17.72 2.05 5.83
C LEU A 109 -16.83 1.88 7.05
N MET A 110 -17.42 1.57 8.20
CA MET A 110 -16.69 1.35 9.44
C MET A 110 -15.64 0.26 9.27
N ASP A 111 -16.01 -0.84 8.64
CA ASP A 111 -15.09 -1.96 8.36
C ASP A 111 -13.98 -1.59 7.37
N THR A 112 -14.32 -0.76 6.36
CA THR A 112 -13.37 -0.40 5.27
C THR A 112 -12.35 0.65 5.69
N VAL A 113 -12.77 1.65 6.47
CA VAL A 113 -11.91 2.77 6.92
C VAL A 113 -11.26 2.47 8.26
N GLY A 114 -11.57 1.31 8.87
CA GLY A 114 -11.07 0.93 10.19
C GLY A 114 -11.62 1.82 11.31
N ALA A 115 -12.81 2.41 11.12
CA ALA A 115 -13.41 3.29 12.12
C ALA A 115 -13.96 2.46 13.30
N LEU A 116 -13.69 2.93 14.52
CA LEU A 116 -14.10 2.24 15.76
C LEU A 116 -15.58 2.45 16.13
N GLN A 117 -16.28 3.39 15.49
CA GLN A 117 -17.70 3.73 15.78
C GLN A 117 -18.45 4.23 14.54
N VAL A 118 -19.71 3.79 14.40
CA VAL A 118 -20.59 4.16 13.28
C VAL A 118 -20.92 5.66 13.24
N GLY A 119 -21.02 6.32 14.40
CA GLY A 119 -21.43 7.73 14.51
C GLY A 119 -20.41 8.77 14.02
N GLY A 120 -19.15 8.41 13.85
CA GLY A 120 -18.06 9.32 13.45
C GLY A 120 -17.55 9.14 12.02
N VAL A 121 -17.98 8.08 11.31
CA VAL A 121 -17.40 7.66 10.03
C VAL A 121 -17.47 8.75 8.95
N VAL A 122 -18.58 9.44 8.84
CA VAL A 122 -18.75 10.51 7.84
C VAL A 122 -17.79 11.68 8.09
N ARG A 123 -17.58 12.04 9.35
CA ARG A 123 -16.62 13.09 9.74
C ARG A 123 -15.19 12.65 9.45
N LEU A 124 -14.87 11.40 9.74
CA LEU A 124 -13.55 10.82 9.46
C LEU A 124 -13.24 10.86 7.97
N VAL A 125 -14.17 10.43 7.13
CA VAL A 125 -14.01 10.46 5.66
C VAL A 125 -13.84 11.89 5.14
N ARG A 126 -14.65 12.85 5.63
CA ARG A 126 -14.50 14.25 5.22
C ARG A 126 -13.12 14.80 5.59
N ARG A 127 -12.60 14.47 6.79
CA ARG A 127 -11.26 14.87 7.21
C ARG A 127 -10.18 14.18 6.38
N ALA A 128 -10.35 12.88 6.09
CA ALA A 128 -9.43 12.14 5.23
C ALA A 128 -9.31 12.80 3.85
N LEU A 129 -10.45 13.11 3.20
CA LEU A 129 -10.47 13.81 1.90
C LEU A 129 -9.80 15.19 1.97
N LEU A 130 -10.03 15.93 3.05
CA LEU A 130 -9.42 17.26 3.24
C LEU A 130 -7.89 17.13 3.39
N VAL A 131 -7.42 16.20 4.24
CA VAL A 131 -5.98 15.96 4.43
C VAL A 131 -5.34 15.51 3.11
N THR A 132 -5.97 14.60 2.38
CA THR A 132 -5.49 14.17 1.06
C THR A 132 -5.34 15.37 0.12
N ALA A 133 -6.39 16.15 -0.07
CA ALA A 133 -6.35 17.31 -0.98
C ALA A 133 -5.29 18.35 -0.56
N CYS A 134 -5.14 18.61 0.75
CA CYS A 134 -4.12 19.52 1.26
C CYS A 134 -2.70 18.99 1.04
N CYS A 135 -2.44 17.71 1.34
CA CYS A 135 -1.12 17.11 1.17
C CYS A 135 -0.74 16.99 -0.31
N GLU A 136 -1.64 16.47 -1.14
CA GLU A 136 -1.41 16.33 -2.58
C GLU A 136 -1.23 17.70 -3.25
N GLY A 137 -2.06 18.69 -2.90
CA GLY A 137 -1.97 20.03 -3.42
C GLY A 137 -0.66 20.74 -3.02
N ALA A 138 -0.29 20.67 -1.74
CA ALA A 138 0.98 21.24 -1.26
C ALA A 138 2.18 20.52 -1.90
N GLY A 139 2.14 19.20 -1.99
CA GLY A 139 3.16 18.40 -2.65
C GLY A 139 3.30 18.75 -4.13
N ALA A 140 2.19 18.86 -4.85
CA ALA A 140 2.20 19.26 -6.26
C ALA A 140 2.83 20.64 -6.46
N VAL A 141 2.47 21.63 -5.62
CA VAL A 141 3.07 22.98 -5.68
C VAL A 141 4.58 22.93 -5.43
N LEU A 142 5.04 22.19 -4.42
CA LEU A 142 6.48 22.06 -4.16
C LEU A 142 7.21 21.34 -5.30
N LEU A 143 6.61 20.30 -5.89
CA LEU A 143 7.18 19.55 -7.01
C LEU A 143 7.24 20.40 -8.30
N THR A 144 6.37 21.40 -8.51
CA THR A 144 6.47 22.30 -9.66
C THR A 144 7.78 23.09 -9.68
N LEU A 145 8.34 23.39 -8.51
CA LEU A 145 9.65 24.07 -8.40
C LEU A 145 10.79 23.23 -9.00
N TRP A 146 10.64 21.91 -9.01
CA TRP A 146 11.64 21.00 -9.57
C TRP A 146 11.32 20.62 -11.02
N PHE A 147 10.05 20.31 -11.34
CA PHE A 147 9.64 19.81 -12.66
C PHE A 147 9.51 20.91 -13.71
N CYS A 148 8.93 22.08 -13.38
CA CYS A 148 8.67 23.13 -14.36
C CYS A 148 9.95 23.69 -15.01
N PRO A 149 11.05 23.96 -14.28
CA PRO A 149 12.28 24.45 -14.91
C PRO A 149 12.93 23.42 -15.87
N ARG A 150 12.71 22.11 -15.64
CA ARG A 150 13.34 21.03 -16.40
C ARG A 150 12.51 20.54 -17.60
N TYR A 151 11.19 20.53 -17.48
CA TYR A 151 10.28 19.91 -18.47
C TYR A 151 9.31 20.92 -19.12
N GLY A 152 9.43 22.21 -18.77
CA GLY A 152 8.50 23.26 -19.21
C GLY A 152 7.21 23.32 -18.38
N PHE A 153 6.50 24.44 -18.45
CA PHE A 153 5.40 24.74 -17.52
C PHE A 153 4.25 23.75 -17.59
N GLY A 154 3.71 23.46 -18.79
CA GLY A 154 2.54 22.58 -18.93
C GLY A 154 2.84 21.14 -18.53
N ARG A 155 3.93 20.56 -19.06
CA ARG A 155 4.35 19.19 -18.73
C ARG A 155 4.82 19.08 -17.27
N GLY A 156 5.52 20.10 -16.77
CA GLY A 156 6.00 20.15 -15.40
C GLY A 156 4.88 20.14 -14.37
N ILE A 157 3.78 20.89 -14.59
CA ILE A 157 2.60 20.86 -13.72
C ILE A 157 1.96 19.47 -13.74
N TRP A 158 1.77 18.86 -14.92
CA TRP A 158 1.19 17.52 -15.03
C TRP A 158 2.01 16.50 -14.27
N MET A 159 3.34 16.49 -14.46
CA MET A 159 4.25 15.60 -13.73
C MET A 159 4.18 15.85 -12.22
N SER A 160 4.11 17.11 -11.78
CA SER A 160 4.03 17.45 -10.35
C SER A 160 2.75 16.92 -9.70
N VAL A 161 1.61 17.09 -10.35
CA VAL A 161 0.33 16.55 -9.86
C VAL A 161 0.35 15.02 -9.86
N PHE A 162 0.84 14.40 -10.93
CA PHE A 162 0.91 12.95 -11.04
C PHE A 162 1.78 12.34 -9.94
N HIS A 163 2.99 12.88 -9.73
CA HIS A 163 3.90 12.37 -8.69
C HIS A 163 3.39 12.67 -7.28
N ALA A 164 2.73 13.81 -7.05
CA ALA A 164 2.16 14.12 -5.73
C ALA A 164 1.06 13.12 -5.34
N VAL A 165 0.14 12.83 -6.27
CA VAL A 165 -0.93 11.85 -6.06
C VAL A 165 -0.36 10.43 -5.93
N SER A 166 0.56 10.05 -6.83
CA SER A 166 1.20 8.73 -6.80
C SER A 166 1.96 8.50 -5.48
N ALA A 167 2.69 9.51 -4.99
CA ALA A 167 3.43 9.42 -3.74
C ALA A 167 2.52 9.39 -2.50
N PHE A 168 1.51 10.27 -2.42
CA PHE A 168 0.58 10.28 -1.29
C PHE A 168 -0.26 9.00 -1.23
N CYS A 169 -0.71 8.51 -2.39
CA CYS A 169 -1.41 7.23 -2.47
C CYS A 169 -0.50 6.01 -2.29
N ASN A 170 0.82 6.18 -2.25
CA ASN A 170 1.81 5.10 -2.19
C ASN A 170 1.74 4.17 -3.42
N ALA A 171 1.62 4.75 -4.62
CA ALA A 171 1.36 3.98 -5.84
C ALA A 171 2.61 3.64 -6.65
N GLY A 172 3.71 4.38 -6.50
CA GLY A 172 4.98 4.09 -7.16
C GLY A 172 5.05 4.32 -8.67
N PHE A 173 4.00 4.83 -9.29
CA PHE A 173 4.03 5.21 -10.70
C PHE A 173 4.71 6.56 -10.89
N ASP A 174 5.57 6.66 -11.90
CA ASP A 174 6.28 7.89 -12.28
C ASP A 174 6.13 8.22 -13.78
N LEU A 175 6.52 9.43 -14.16
CA LEU A 175 6.49 9.94 -15.52
C LEU A 175 7.88 10.43 -16.00
N LEU A 176 8.97 9.91 -15.43
CA LEU A 176 10.32 10.28 -15.85
C LEU A 176 10.75 9.64 -17.18
N GLY A 177 10.19 8.47 -17.50
CA GLY A 177 10.32 7.88 -18.84
C GLY A 177 11.61 7.11 -19.10
N THR A 178 12.27 6.64 -18.08
CA THR A 178 13.57 5.95 -18.18
C THR A 178 13.52 4.49 -17.75
N ASN A 179 12.37 3.94 -17.35
CA ASN A 179 12.21 2.66 -16.66
C ASN A 179 13.07 2.54 -15.38
N ALA A 180 13.76 3.61 -15.01
CA ALA A 180 14.69 3.67 -13.88
C ALA A 180 14.11 4.44 -12.69
N SER A 181 12.83 4.79 -12.74
CA SER A 181 12.14 5.59 -11.73
C SER A 181 12.94 6.87 -11.38
N LEU A 182 13.21 7.12 -10.09
CA LEU A 182 13.91 8.31 -9.61
C LEU A 182 15.44 8.16 -9.52
N THR A 183 16.04 7.10 -10.09
CA THR A 183 17.49 6.86 -9.95
C THR A 183 18.33 8.00 -10.51
N THR A 184 17.89 8.63 -11.61
CA THR A 184 18.55 9.82 -12.19
C THR A 184 18.45 11.06 -11.30
N ALA A 185 17.49 11.08 -10.39
CA ALA A 185 17.23 12.18 -9.46
C ALA A 185 17.52 11.82 -7.99
N ALA A 186 18.27 10.73 -7.75
CA ALA A 186 18.59 10.24 -6.41
C ALA A 186 19.30 11.28 -5.52
N GLY A 187 20.05 12.19 -6.12
CA GLY A 187 20.78 13.25 -5.43
C GLY A 187 20.01 14.55 -5.24
N GLU A 188 18.74 14.65 -5.66
CA GLU A 188 17.94 15.88 -5.62
C GLU A 188 17.16 16.01 -4.29
N PRO A 189 17.61 16.86 -3.33
CA PRO A 189 17.00 16.85 -1.98
C PRO A 189 15.55 17.31 -2.00
N LEU A 190 15.19 18.32 -2.77
CA LEU A 190 13.82 18.86 -2.82
C LEU A 190 12.83 17.78 -3.26
N LEU A 191 13.12 17.10 -4.38
CA LEU A 191 12.26 16.05 -4.92
C LEU A 191 12.10 14.91 -3.91
N ASN A 192 13.23 14.39 -3.40
CA ASN A 192 13.23 13.24 -2.52
C ASN A 192 12.54 13.53 -1.18
N ILE A 193 12.79 14.70 -0.55
CA ILE A 193 12.16 15.06 0.73
C ILE A 193 10.64 15.25 0.57
N VAL A 194 10.19 15.90 -0.52
CA VAL A 194 8.76 16.10 -0.77
C VAL A 194 8.07 14.75 -0.99
N LEU A 195 8.65 13.87 -1.82
CA LEU A 195 8.08 12.54 -2.06
C LEU A 195 8.06 11.68 -0.79
N MET A 196 9.16 11.62 -0.02
CA MET A 196 9.18 10.90 1.27
C MET A 196 8.11 11.42 2.23
N THR A 197 7.94 12.74 2.31
CA THR A 197 6.92 13.34 3.17
C THR A 197 5.52 12.94 2.75
N LEU A 198 5.21 12.97 1.45
CA LEU A 198 3.92 12.55 0.91
C LEU A 198 3.65 11.06 1.18
N ILE A 199 4.64 10.19 0.95
CA ILE A 199 4.56 8.75 1.22
C ILE A 199 4.27 8.48 2.68
N ILE A 200 5.01 9.13 3.60
CA ILE A 200 4.80 8.98 5.05
C ILE A 200 3.40 9.48 5.43
N CYS A 201 2.98 10.65 4.94
CA CYS A 201 1.66 11.22 5.22
C CYS A 201 0.52 10.30 4.77
N GLY A 202 0.60 9.73 3.58
CA GLY A 202 -0.38 8.76 3.09
C GLY A 202 -0.34 7.44 3.85
N GLY A 203 0.87 6.98 4.20
CA GLY A 203 1.12 5.71 4.90
C GLY A 203 0.79 5.69 6.40
N LEU A 204 0.62 6.84 7.07
CA LEU A 204 0.31 6.90 8.51
C LEU A 204 -1.07 6.37 8.87
N GLY A 205 -2.06 6.58 7.99
CA GLY A 205 -3.45 6.20 8.21
C GLY A 205 -4.36 7.35 8.65
N PHE A 206 -5.61 7.30 8.17
CA PHE A 206 -6.58 8.40 8.36
C PHE A 206 -7.03 8.58 9.81
N LEU A 207 -6.96 7.53 10.66
CA LEU A 207 -7.24 7.62 12.10
C LEU A 207 -6.19 8.46 12.83
N VAL A 208 -4.93 8.39 12.42
CA VAL A 208 -3.84 9.20 12.99
C VAL A 208 -4.08 10.67 12.68
N TRP A 209 -4.48 10.97 11.45
CA TRP A 209 -4.84 12.33 11.04
C TRP A 209 -6.08 12.86 11.78
N ASP A 210 -7.09 12.01 12.02
CA ASP A 210 -8.26 12.40 12.82
C ASP A 210 -7.88 12.76 14.27
N ASP A 211 -6.99 11.99 14.89
CA ASP A 211 -6.48 12.27 16.23
C ASP A 211 -5.62 13.54 16.25
N LEU A 212 -4.77 13.74 15.24
CA LEU A 212 -3.96 14.96 15.13
C LEU A 212 -4.82 16.21 14.99
N LEU A 213 -5.84 16.18 14.13
CA LEU A 213 -6.76 17.31 13.94
C LEU A 213 -7.68 17.55 15.14
N THR A 214 -8.02 16.50 15.91
CA THR A 214 -8.93 16.62 17.07
C THR A 214 -8.18 17.00 18.34
N HIS A 215 -7.06 16.34 18.61
CA HIS A 215 -6.32 16.48 19.87
C HIS A 215 -5.02 17.27 19.71
N ARG A 216 -4.72 17.72 18.48
CA ARG A 216 -3.46 18.40 18.14
C ARG A 216 -2.26 17.56 18.61
N LEU A 217 -1.22 18.21 19.14
CA LEU A 217 0.00 17.53 19.63
C LEU A 217 -0.13 16.93 21.05
N ARG A 218 -1.34 16.84 21.60
CA ARG A 218 -1.55 16.25 22.93
C ARG A 218 -1.53 14.72 22.86
N PHE A 219 -0.36 14.12 22.67
CA PHE A 219 -0.13 12.68 22.47
C PHE A 219 -0.81 11.79 23.55
N ARG A 220 -0.89 12.22 24.81
CA ARG A 220 -1.57 11.47 25.89
C ARG A 220 -3.04 11.20 25.59
N ARG A 221 -3.74 12.09 24.85
CA ARG A 221 -5.16 11.98 24.51
C ARG A 221 -5.44 11.18 23.24
N TRP A 222 -4.39 10.82 22.50
CA TRP A 222 -4.54 10.03 21.27
C TRP A 222 -5.00 8.62 21.58
N ARG A 223 -5.70 8.03 20.62
CA ARG A 223 -6.10 6.60 20.65
C ARG A 223 -4.85 5.72 20.66
N LEU A 224 -4.95 4.54 21.30
CA LEU A 224 -3.85 3.55 21.31
C LEU A 224 -3.39 3.20 19.91
N HIS A 225 -4.32 3.01 18.99
CA HIS A 225 -4.07 2.76 17.56
C HIS A 225 -3.12 3.79 16.94
N SER A 226 -3.42 5.08 17.13
CA SER A 226 -2.63 6.17 16.54
C SER A 226 -1.25 6.32 17.19
N LYS A 227 -1.14 6.03 18.50
CA LYS A 227 0.14 5.99 19.19
C LYS A 227 1.04 4.90 18.63
N ILE A 228 0.51 3.68 18.45
CA ILE A 228 1.24 2.54 17.89
C ILE A 228 1.66 2.83 16.44
N ALA A 229 0.73 3.33 15.63
CA ALA A 229 1.02 3.62 14.23
C ALA A 229 2.13 4.67 14.06
N LEU A 230 2.08 5.77 14.82
CA LEU A 230 3.08 6.83 14.72
C LEU A 230 4.45 6.38 15.25
N THR A 231 4.48 5.82 16.48
CA THR A 231 5.75 5.38 17.09
C THR A 231 6.39 4.24 16.31
N GLY A 232 5.57 3.28 15.83
CA GLY A 232 6.05 2.16 15.01
C GLY A 232 6.57 2.61 13.65
N THR A 233 5.87 3.54 12.99
CA THR A 233 6.34 4.10 11.70
C THR A 233 7.65 4.85 11.88
N LEU A 234 7.78 5.68 12.92
CA LEU A 234 9.01 6.43 13.19
C LEU A 234 10.18 5.50 13.55
N ALA A 235 9.93 4.51 14.40
CA ALA A 235 10.96 3.53 14.77
C ALA A 235 11.45 2.73 13.55
N LEU A 236 10.53 2.22 12.74
CA LEU A 236 10.87 1.51 11.51
C LEU A 236 11.67 2.41 10.55
N PHE A 237 11.24 3.66 10.37
CA PHE A 237 11.95 4.61 9.49
C PHE A 237 13.39 4.84 9.95
N VAL A 238 13.59 5.18 11.21
CA VAL A 238 14.93 5.50 11.74
C VAL A 238 15.84 4.27 11.73
N LEU A 239 15.33 3.12 12.22
CA LEU A 239 16.12 1.89 12.31
C LEU A 239 16.48 1.37 10.91
N SER A 240 15.55 1.35 9.96
CA SER A 240 15.85 0.86 8.63
C SER A 240 16.69 1.84 7.80
N ALA A 241 16.54 3.16 7.96
CA ALA A 241 17.43 4.13 7.33
C ALA A 241 18.87 3.96 7.82
N ALA A 242 19.07 3.80 9.13
CA ALA A 242 20.39 3.52 9.69
C ALA A 242 20.95 2.17 9.19
N ALA A 243 20.10 1.13 9.12
CA ALA A 243 20.52 -0.17 8.60
C ALA A 243 20.94 -0.10 7.12
N PHE A 244 20.17 0.58 6.24
CA PHE A 244 20.56 0.78 4.84
C PHE A 244 21.85 1.59 4.71
N TYR A 245 22.00 2.64 5.51
CA TYR A 245 23.22 3.45 5.50
C TYR A 245 24.47 2.62 5.81
N ILE A 246 24.38 1.70 6.79
CA ILE A 246 25.48 0.81 7.19
C ILE A 246 25.71 -0.30 6.16
N VAL A 247 24.63 -1.00 5.73
CA VAL A 247 24.71 -2.19 4.88
C VAL A 247 25.07 -1.84 3.44
N GLU A 248 24.57 -0.72 2.91
CA GLU A 248 24.76 -0.33 1.51
C GLU A 248 25.85 0.74 1.33
N GLY A 249 26.47 1.20 2.40
CA GLY A 249 27.48 2.27 2.36
C GLY A 249 28.62 2.01 1.38
N ASP A 250 29.12 0.78 1.33
CA ASP A 250 30.22 0.32 0.48
C ASP A 250 29.74 -0.49 -0.75
N HIS A 251 28.41 -0.62 -0.96
CA HIS A 251 27.80 -1.33 -2.06
C HIS A 251 27.03 -0.36 -2.96
N ALA A 252 25.69 -0.37 -2.91
CA ALA A 252 24.86 0.44 -3.77
C ALA A 252 25.04 1.97 -3.58
N PHE A 253 25.60 2.40 -2.45
CA PHE A 253 25.93 3.82 -2.18
C PHE A 253 27.42 4.14 -2.31
N ALA A 254 28.24 3.20 -2.82
CA ALA A 254 29.67 3.41 -2.99
C ALA A 254 29.96 4.61 -3.90
N GLY A 255 30.96 5.42 -3.53
CA GLY A 255 31.37 6.59 -4.30
C GLY A 255 30.43 7.80 -4.24
N VAL A 256 29.33 7.73 -3.46
CA VAL A 256 28.42 8.84 -3.24
C VAL A 256 28.83 9.66 -2.02
N SER A 257 28.63 10.98 -2.04
CA SER A 257 28.93 11.86 -0.90
C SER A 257 28.03 11.53 0.31
N GLU A 258 28.55 11.68 1.54
CA GLU A 258 27.84 11.30 2.77
C GLU A 258 26.41 11.89 2.91
N PRO A 259 26.15 13.18 2.60
CA PRO A 259 24.77 13.70 2.67
C PRO A 259 23.82 13.01 1.68
N ARG A 260 24.32 12.65 0.49
CA ARG A 260 23.51 11.92 -0.51
C ARG A 260 23.28 10.46 -0.09
N LYS A 261 24.30 9.79 0.50
CA LYS A 261 24.11 8.45 1.07
C LYS A 261 23.01 8.44 2.11
N ALA A 262 23.03 9.40 3.04
CA ALA A 262 21.99 9.53 4.07
C ALA A 262 20.60 9.75 3.46
N LEU A 263 20.51 10.59 2.42
CA LEU A 263 19.25 10.83 1.71
C LEU A 263 18.73 9.57 1.00
N MET A 264 19.62 8.84 0.30
CA MET A 264 19.27 7.60 -0.40
C MET A 264 18.86 6.50 0.58
N ALA A 265 19.57 6.34 1.71
CA ALA A 265 19.22 5.39 2.76
C ALA A 265 17.85 5.72 3.40
N ALA A 266 17.59 7.00 3.67
CA ALA A 266 16.30 7.46 4.16
C ALA A 266 15.18 7.18 3.14
N PHE A 267 15.43 7.47 1.85
CA PHE A 267 14.45 7.20 0.79
C PHE A 267 14.16 5.71 0.65
N GLN A 268 15.20 4.86 0.64
CA GLN A 268 15.06 3.41 0.56
C GLN A 268 14.24 2.84 1.73
N SER A 269 14.48 3.37 2.95
CA SER A 269 13.68 3.03 4.14
C SER A 269 12.18 3.36 3.99
N VAL A 270 11.87 4.50 3.36
CA VAL A 270 10.48 4.93 3.17
C VAL A 270 9.84 4.16 2.03
N THR A 271 10.53 4.03 0.88
CA THR A 271 9.95 3.43 -0.33
C THR A 271 9.68 1.94 -0.18
N ALA A 272 10.53 1.20 0.53
CA ALA A 272 10.32 -0.22 0.80
C ALA A 272 9.02 -0.53 1.57
N ARG A 273 8.42 0.49 2.21
CA ARG A 273 7.14 0.37 2.92
C ARG A 273 5.98 0.88 2.07
N THR A 274 5.73 0.19 0.96
CA THR A 274 4.58 0.36 0.06
C THR A 274 4.56 1.62 -0.81
N ALA A 275 5.72 2.18 -1.21
CA ALA A 275 5.73 3.38 -2.06
C ALA A 275 6.16 3.12 -3.51
N GLY A 276 7.12 2.23 -3.73
CA GLY A 276 7.49 1.74 -5.06
C GLY A 276 8.42 2.62 -5.89
N PHE A 277 8.71 3.84 -5.47
CA PHE A 277 9.69 4.68 -6.14
C PHE A 277 11.12 4.21 -5.89
N CYS A 278 11.96 4.19 -6.93
CA CYS A 278 13.34 3.74 -6.83
C CYS A 278 14.32 4.92 -7.01
N THR A 279 15.09 5.25 -5.99
CA THR A 279 16.28 6.13 -6.10
C THR A 279 17.55 5.31 -6.29
N VAL A 280 17.48 4.02 -6.00
CA VAL A 280 18.55 3.03 -6.16
C VAL A 280 17.97 1.86 -6.92
N ASP A 281 18.71 1.33 -7.88
CA ASP A 281 18.31 0.12 -8.60
C ASP A 281 18.27 -1.06 -7.61
N PRO A 282 17.13 -1.74 -7.42
CA PRO A 282 17.05 -2.89 -6.52
C PRO A 282 17.97 -4.06 -6.89
N THR A 283 18.44 -4.12 -8.14
CA THR A 283 19.43 -5.13 -8.58
C THR A 283 20.84 -4.84 -8.09
N ALA A 284 21.14 -3.57 -7.82
CA ALA A 284 22.43 -3.13 -7.31
C ALA A 284 22.58 -3.29 -5.79
N LEU A 285 21.49 -3.59 -5.07
CA LEU A 285 21.53 -3.82 -3.63
C LEU A 285 22.33 -5.09 -3.30
N SER A 286 23.08 -5.02 -2.20
CA SER A 286 23.72 -6.20 -1.61
C SER A 286 22.68 -7.26 -1.22
N GLN A 287 23.11 -8.49 -0.94
CA GLN A 287 22.19 -9.51 -0.43
C GLN A 287 21.56 -9.10 0.91
N GLY A 288 22.34 -8.41 1.77
CA GLY A 288 21.84 -7.87 3.03
C GLY A 288 20.80 -6.78 2.84
N GLY A 289 21.04 -5.83 1.92
CA GLY A 289 20.07 -4.79 1.57
C GLY A 289 18.83 -5.33 0.87
N THR A 290 19.00 -6.36 0.02
CA THR A 290 17.86 -7.07 -0.60
C THR A 290 16.98 -7.73 0.47
N LEU A 291 17.57 -8.45 1.42
CA LEU A 291 16.84 -9.07 2.53
C LEU A 291 16.17 -8.02 3.42
N LEU A 292 16.87 -6.93 3.75
CA LEU A 292 16.28 -5.82 4.53
C LEU A 292 15.10 -5.19 3.80
N THR A 293 15.20 -5.00 2.48
CA THR A 293 14.11 -4.50 1.65
C THR A 293 12.92 -5.47 1.70
N MET A 294 13.14 -6.77 1.54
CA MET A 294 12.09 -7.80 1.64
C MET A 294 11.38 -7.79 3.00
N LEU A 295 12.12 -7.64 4.10
CA LEU A 295 11.55 -7.55 5.45
C LEU A 295 10.68 -6.30 5.62
N LEU A 296 11.12 -5.17 5.06
CA LEU A 296 10.33 -3.93 5.09
C LEU A 296 9.09 -3.97 4.19
N MET A 297 9.17 -4.63 3.04
CA MET A 297 8.01 -4.87 2.17
C MET A 297 6.94 -5.71 2.86
N PHE A 298 7.36 -6.69 3.67
CA PHE A 298 6.43 -7.47 4.47
C PHE A 298 5.71 -6.62 5.51
N VAL A 299 6.42 -5.65 6.14
CA VAL A 299 5.85 -4.71 7.11
C VAL A 299 5.37 -3.46 6.36
N GLY A 300 4.14 -3.50 5.86
CA GLY A 300 3.54 -2.42 5.09
C GLY A 300 3.24 -1.14 5.88
N ALA A 301 2.28 -0.36 5.38
CA ALA A 301 1.90 0.92 5.96
C ALA A 301 1.00 0.79 7.21
N GLY A 302 0.61 1.92 7.79
CA GLY A 302 -0.32 1.98 8.92
C GLY A 302 -1.72 1.46 8.60
N SER A 303 -2.46 1.00 9.59
CA SER A 303 -3.84 0.55 9.39
C SER A 303 -4.75 1.72 9.02
N GLY A 304 -5.59 1.54 7.99
CA GLY A 304 -6.46 2.61 7.47
C GLY A 304 -5.69 3.69 6.72
N SER A 305 -4.58 3.34 6.07
CA SER A 305 -3.77 4.20 5.21
C SER A 305 -4.00 3.89 3.73
N THR A 306 -3.32 4.64 2.86
CA THR A 306 -3.31 4.41 1.42
C THR A 306 -2.52 3.17 1.01
N GLY A 307 -1.47 2.77 1.75
CA GLY A 307 -0.64 1.59 1.46
C GLY A 307 -1.29 0.26 1.82
N GLY A 308 -0.82 -0.83 1.23
CA GLY A 308 -1.27 -2.20 1.49
C GLY A 308 -0.42 -2.98 2.50
N GLY A 309 -0.26 -4.28 2.29
CA GLY A 309 0.61 -5.16 3.09
C GLY A 309 0.11 -5.46 4.50
N VAL A 310 0.93 -6.21 5.25
CA VAL A 310 0.71 -6.42 6.69
C VAL A 310 0.93 -5.11 7.42
N LYS A 311 -0.07 -4.67 8.18
CA LYS A 311 -0.03 -3.34 8.81
C LYS A 311 0.98 -3.27 9.96
N VAL A 312 1.67 -2.13 10.08
CA VAL A 312 2.63 -1.86 11.17
C VAL A 312 2.03 -2.21 12.54
N ASN A 313 0.78 -1.81 12.79
CA ASN A 313 0.10 -2.12 14.05
C ASN A 313 -0.03 -3.63 14.27
N THR A 314 -0.29 -4.40 13.22
CA THR A 314 -0.41 -5.87 13.29
C THR A 314 0.91 -6.50 13.69
N VAL A 315 2.02 -6.08 13.07
CA VAL A 315 3.36 -6.59 13.40
C VAL A 315 3.75 -6.23 14.83
N ILE A 316 3.49 -5.01 15.27
CA ILE A 316 3.78 -4.59 16.64
C ILE A 316 2.96 -5.39 17.66
N VAL A 317 1.67 -5.64 17.40
CA VAL A 317 0.81 -6.48 18.26
C VAL A 317 1.38 -7.89 18.38
N LEU A 318 1.84 -8.49 17.25
CA LEU A 318 2.43 -9.83 17.27
C LEU A 318 3.75 -9.87 18.05
N LEU A 319 4.64 -8.90 17.83
CA LEU A 319 5.91 -8.82 18.55
C LEU A 319 5.68 -8.65 20.06
N LEU A 320 4.75 -7.78 20.45
CA LEU A 320 4.40 -7.59 21.87
C LEU A 320 3.77 -8.83 22.47
N SER A 321 2.91 -9.54 21.72
CA SER A 321 2.31 -10.79 22.18
C SER A 321 3.36 -11.86 22.39
N ALA A 322 4.31 -12.02 21.47
CA ALA A 322 5.43 -12.94 21.61
C ALA A 322 6.32 -12.59 22.82
N LEU A 323 6.64 -11.31 23.01
CA LEU A 323 7.43 -10.84 24.15
C LEU A 323 6.69 -11.02 25.48
N ALA A 324 5.38 -10.78 25.54
CA ALA A 324 4.56 -11.00 26.72
C ALA A 324 4.54 -12.49 27.11
N HIS A 325 4.35 -13.36 26.11
CA HIS A 325 4.38 -14.83 26.33
C HIS A 325 5.76 -15.30 26.82
N ALA A 326 6.85 -14.84 26.18
CA ALA A 326 8.22 -15.16 26.61
C ALA A 326 8.51 -14.67 28.04
N ARG A 327 7.88 -13.58 28.47
CA ARG A 327 7.97 -13.06 29.86
C ARG A 327 6.95 -13.66 30.80
N ARG A 328 6.19 -14.68 30.39
CA ARG A 328 5.12 -15.35 31.16
C ARG A 328 4.05 -14.37 31.66
N ARG A 329 3.75 -13.32 30.89
CA ARG A 329 2.66 -12.39 31.19
C ARG A 329 1.39 -12.84 30.47
N GLU A 330 0.26 -12.87 31.19
CA GLU A 330 -1.04 -13.22 30.59
C GLU A 330 -1.57 -12.11 29.68
N ASP A 331 -1.30 -10.87 30.02
CA ASP A 331 -1.81 -9.71 29.33
C ASP A 331 -0.73 -8.99 28.49
N VAL A 332 -1.13 -8.55 27.30
CA VAL A 332 -0.31 -7.69 26.44
C VAL A 332 -0.70 -6.25 26.70
N GLU A 333 0.19 -5.50 27.34
CA GLU A 333 -0.03 -4.10 27.69
C GLU A 333 0.91 -3.16 26.93
N LEU A 334 0.34 -2.04 26.45
CA LEU A 334 1.10 -0.95 25.82
C LEU A 334 0.47 0.40 26.11
N PHE A 335 1.27 1.40 26.43
CA PHE A 335 0.80 2.76 26.79
C PHE A 335 -0.29 2.74 27.90
N GLN A 336 -0.12 1.89 28.91
CA GLN A 336 -1.06 1.71 30.03
C GLN A 336 -2.45 1.24 29.62
N ARG A 337 -2.53 0.48 28.50
CA ARG A 337 -3.76 -0.14 28.01
C ARG A 337 -3.50 -1.60 27.63
N ARG A 338 -4.45 -2.45 28.00
CA ARG A 338 -4.46 -3.86 27.65
C ARG A 338 -5.01 -4.06 26.24
N LEU A 339 -4.37 -4.94 25.47
CA LEU A 339 -4.87 -5.40 24.17
C LEU A 339 -5.89 -6.51 24.37
N ASP A 340 -6.95 -6.47 23.58
CA ASP A 340 -7.97 -7.51 23.56
C ASP A 340 -7.47 -8.78 22.85
N GLY A 341 -7.78 -9.95 23.40
CA GLY A 341 -7.42 -11.27 22.84
C GLY A 341 -7.97 -11.51 21.43
N GLU A 342 -9.10 -10.91 21.08
CA GLU A 342 -9.65 -10.98 19.74
C GLU A 342 -8.75 -10.23 18.72
N THR A 343 -8.24 -9.07 19.12
CA THR A 343 -7.30 -8.29 18.31
C THR A 343 -6.01 -9.08 18.04
N ILE A 344 -5.49 -9.78 19.04
CA ILE A 344 -4.29 -10.62 18.91
C ILE A 344 -4.57 -11.79 17.95
N ARG A 345 -5.69 -12.48 18.08
CA ARG A 345 -6.08 -13.57 17.16
C ARG A 345 -6.24 -13.09 15.72
N LYS A 346 -6.87 -11.93 15.51
CA LYS A 346 -6.99 -11.31 14.18
C LYS A 346 -5.62 -10.99 13.58
N ALA A 347 -4.67 -10.52 14.39
CA ALA A 347 -3.31 -10.24 13.95
C ALA A 347 -2.59 -11.51 13.47
N TYR A 348 -2.62 -12.59 14.25
CA TYR A 348 -2.05 -13.90 13.85
C TYR A 348 -2.69 -14.42 12.55
N SER A 349 -4.02 -14.44 12.48
CA SER A 349 -4.75 -14.93 11.29
C SER A 349 -4.39 -14.11 10.04
N SER A 350 -4.30 -12.79 10.18
CA SER A 350 -3.97 -11.90 9.06
C SER A 350 -2.57 -12.18 8.51
N VAL A 351 -1.56 -12.29 9.40
CA VAL A 351 -0.17 -12.55 8.99
C VAL A 351 -0.01 -13.95 8.39
N SER A 352 -0.65 -14.97 8.99
CA SER A 352 -0.59 -16.34 8.47
C SER A 352 -1.18 -16.44 7.06
N LEU A 353 -2.35 -15.85 6.82
CA LEU A 353 -2.98 -15.84 5.49
C LEU A 353 -2.15 -15.04 4.47
N TYR A 354 -1.55 -13.93 4.90
CA TYR A 354 -0.69 -13.13 4.06
C TYR A 354 0.57 -13.92 3.64
N LEU A 355 1.21 -14.60 4.59
CA LEU A 355 2.38 -15.42 4.34
C LEU A 355 2.05 -16.59 3.41
N MET A 356 0.93 -17.29 3.64
CA MET A 356 0.47 -18.38 2.78
C MET A 356 0.24 -17.91 1.33
N ALA A 357 -0.42 -16.76 1.15
CA ALA A 357 -0.67 -16.20 -0.17
C ALA A 357 0.65 -15.77 -0.86
N CYS A 358 1.60 -15.19 -0.10
CA CYS A 358 2.92 -14.85 -0.60
C CYS A 358 3.71 -16.07 -1.07
N LEU A 359 3.79 -17.12 -0.23
CA LEU A 359 4.50 -18.36 -0.56
C LEU A 359 3.84 -19.09 -1.73
N GLY A 360 2.51 -19.11 -1.78
CA GLY A 360 1.76 -19.68 -2.89
C GLY A 360 2.05 -18.99 -4.22
N GLY A 361 2.06 -17.64 -4.22
CA GLY A 361 2.44 -16.85 -5.39
C GLY A 361 3.90 -17.05 -5.79
N CYS A 362 4.82 -17.04 -4.81
CA CYS A 362 6.23 -17.30 -5.04
C CYS A 362 6.45 -18.69 -5.69
N MET A 363 5.73 -19.70 -5.24
CA MET A 363 5.80 -21.05 -5.82
C MET A 363 5.40 -21.05 -7.30
N VAL A 364 4.35 -20.31 -7.67
CA VAL A 364 3.94 -20.18 -9.08
C VAL A 364 5.04 -19.53 -9.93
N LEU A 365 5.74 -18.53 -9.40
CA LEU A 365 6.86 -17.89 -10.09
C LEU A 365 8.04 -18.86 -10.23
N CYS A 366 8.39 -19.60 -9.19
CA CYS A 366 9.47 -20.60 -9.21
C CYS A 366 9.18 -21.74 -10.21
N LEU A 367 7.93 -22.14 -10.39
CA LEU A 367 7.52 -23.13 -11.40
C LEU A 367 7.72 -22.65 -12.86
N GLN A 368 8.03 -21.37 -13.05
CA GLN A 368 8.38 -20.78 -14.35
C GLN A 368 9.90 -20.53 -14.46
N ASP A 369 10.71 -21.29 -13.71
CA ASP A 369 12.18 -21.21 -13.67
C ASP A 369 12.73 -19.85 -13.24
N ILE A 370 11.94 -19.03 -12.51
CA ILE A 370 12.39 -17.75 -11.95
C ILE A 370 13.21 -18.03 -10.69
N PRO A 371 14.40 -17.42 -10.52
CA PRO A 371 15.24 -17.59 -9.34
C PRO A 371 14.50 -17.24 -8.06
N LEU A 372 14.68 -18.05 -7.01
CA LEU A 372 13.95 -17.89 -5.74
C LEU A 372 14.02 -16.49 -5.14
N THR A 373 15.20 -15.85 -5.20
CA THR A 373 15.37 -14.48 -4.66
C THR A 373 14.49 -13.49 -5.40
N ASP A 374 14.44 -13.56 -6.73
CA ASP A 374 13.65 -12.65 -7.56
C ASP A 374 12.15 -12.97 -7.43
N ALA A 375 11.80 -14.27 -7.40
CA ALA A 375 10.42 -14.71 -7.18
C ALA A 375 9.88 -14.28 -5.82
N LEU A 376 10.67 -14.39 -4.76
CA LEU A 376 10.28 -13.97 -3.42
C LEU A 376 10.18 -12.44 -3.30
N PHE A 377 11.14 -11.73 -3.89
CA PHE A 377 11.15 -10.26 -3.92
C PHE A 377 9.89 -9.73 -4.63
N GLU A 378 9.59 -10.25 -5.82
CA GLU A 378 8.41 -9.87 -6.62
C GLU A 378 7.11 -10.23 -5.89
N SER A 379 7.04 -11.41 -5.27
CA SER A 379 5.86 -11.86 -4.53
C SER A 379 5.59 -10.99 -3.30
N LEU A 380 6.63 -10.64 -2.52
CA LEU A 380 6.53 -9.72 -1.39
C LEU A 380 6.13 -8.32 -1.85
N SER A 381 6.70 -7.85 -2.96
CA SER A 381 6.35 -6.56 -3.56
C SER A 381 4.90 -6.54 -4.03
N ALA A 382 4.44 -7.57 -4.72
CA ALA A 382 3.08 -7.68 -5.23
C ALA A 382 2.04 -7.73 -4.10
N ILE A 383 2.20 -8.67 -3.15
CA ILE A 383 1.24 -8.84 -2.06
C ILE A 383 1.35 -7.71 -1.03
N GLY A 384 2.56 -7.15 -0.82
CA GLY A 384 2.81 -5.95 -0.03
C GLY A 384 2.24 -4.69 -0.66
N THR A 385 1.88 -4.74 -1.95
CA THR A 385 1.55 -3.58 -2.77
C THR A 385 2.64 -2.51 -2.68
N VAL A 386 3.90 -2.91 -2.92
CA VAL A 386 5.08 -2.06 -2.75
C VAL A 386 5.51 -1.41 -4.06
N GLY A 387 5.61 -2.21 -5.14
CA GLY A 387 5.96 -1.73 -6.47
C GLY A 387 7.44 -1.81 -6.82
N LEU A 388 8.31 -2.20 -5.89
CA LEU A 388 9.72 -2.43 -6.19
C LEU A 388 9.86 -3.76 -6.95
N THR A 389 10.73 -3.80 -7.96
CA THR A 389 11.06 -4.99 -8.74
C THR A 389 12.56 -5.06 -8.99
N ARG A 390 13.10 -6.25 -9.11
CA ARG A 390 14.47 -6.49 -9.56
C ARG A 390 14.55 -6.67 -11.09
N GLY A 391 13.69 -5.96 -11.84
CA GLY A 391 13.63 -6.03 -13.29
C GLY A 391 12.82 -7.20 -13.83
N LEU A 392 12.16 -7.99 -12.98
CA LEU A 392 11.42 -9.18 -13.38
C LEU A 392 10.06 -8.84 -14.02
N THR A 393 9.36 -7.82 -13.51
CA THR A 393 7.97 -7.51 -13.90
C THR A 393 7.74 -7.41 -15.42
N PRO A 394 8.58 -6.71 -16.22
CA PRO A 394 8.35 -6.59 -17.68
C PRO A 394 8.43 -7.90 -18.43
N SER A 395 9.21 -8.86 -17.93
CA SER A 395 9.48 -10.16 -18.58
C SER A 395 8.65 -11.33 -18.04
N LEU A 396 7.67 -11.07 -17.16
CA LEU A 396 6.86 -12.12 -16.54
C LEU A 396 6.10 -12.97 -17.57
N PRO A 397 6.17 -14.31 -17.49
CA PRO A 397 5.30 -15.21 -18.21
C PRO A 397 3.83 -15.02 -17.85
N MET A 398 2.90 -15.46 -18.70
CA MET A 398 1.46 -15.26 -18.52
C MET A 398 0.94 -15.77 -17.18
N ALA A 399 1.35 -16.97 -16.76
CA ALA A 399 0.93 -17.55 -15.48
C ALA A 399 1.42 -16.70 -14.28
N SER A 400 2.67 -16.25 -14.35
CA SER A 400 3.25 -15.36 -13.33
C SER A 400 2.57 -13.99 -13.30
N LYS A 401 2.23 -13.39 -14.47
CA LYS A 401 1.44 -12.14 -14.52
C LYS A 401 0.10 -12.28 -13.77
N ILE A 402 -0.61 -13.40 -13.99
CA ILE A 402 -1.89 -13.67 -13.31
C ILE A 402 -1.68 -13.86 -11.81
N ALA A 403 -0.64 -14.61 -11.39
CA ALA A 403 -0.34 -14.82 -9.98
C ALA A 403 0.00 -13.48 -9.27
N VAL A 404 0.84 -12.65 -9.88
CA VAL A 404 1.20 -11.31 -9.37
C VAL A 404 -0.03 -10.40 -9.28
N LEU A 405 -0.90 -10.41 -10.31
CA LEU A 405 -2.16 -9.66 -10.30
C LEU A 405 -3.06 -10.07 -9.13
N LEU A 406 -3.23 -11.37 -8.91
CA LEU A 406 -4.03 -11.90 -7.79
C LEU A 406 -3.40 -11.55 -6.43
N MET A 407 -2.07 -11.57 -6.32
CA MET A 407 -1.37 -11.13 -5.10
C MET A 407 -1.57 -9.64 -4.84
N MET A 408 -1.47 -8.77 -5.85
CA MET A 408 -1.76 -7.32 -5.71
C MET A 408 -3.19 -7.09 -5.23
N PHE A 409 -4.15 -7.80 -5.81
CA PHE A 409 -5.55 -7.73 -5.40
C PHE A 409 -5.75 -8.19 -3.94
N ALA A 410 -5.18 -9.34 -3.57
CA ALA A 410 -5.26 -9.87 -2.20
C ALA A 410 -4.59 -8.95 -1.17
N GLY A 411 -3.46 -8.36 -1.53
CA GLY A 411 -2.73 -7.38 -0.71
C GLY A 411 -3.52 -6.11 -0.45
N ARG A 412 -4.26 -5.63 -1.47
CA ARG A 412 -5.07 -4.40 -1.36
C ARG A 412 -6.37 -4.59 -0.63
N VAL A 413 -7.14 -5.62 -0.97
CA VAL A 413 -8.42 -5.94 -0.30
C VAL A 413 -8.19 -6.40 1.14
N GLY A 414 -7.00 -6.94 1.42
CA GLY A 414 -6.59 -7.54 2.68
C GLY A 414 -6.78 -9.05 2.67
N SER A 415 -5.74 -9.78 3.02
CA SER A 415 -5.75 -11.26 3.01
C SER A 415 -6.88 -11.86 3.85
N MET A 416 -7.16 -11.27 5.02
CA MET A 416 -8.27 -11.68 5.88
C MET A 416 -9.63 -11.41 5.23
N SER A 417 -9.77 -10.27 4.54
CA SER A 417 -11.00 -9.91 3.83
C SER A 417 -11.24 -10.85 2.65
N VAL A 418 -10.20 -11.20 1.88
CA VAL A 418 -10.32 -12.16 0.78
C VAL A 418 -10.73 -13.53 1.31
N ALA A 419 -10.11 -14.01 2.40
CA ALA A 419 -10.48 -15.27 3.03
C ALA A 419 -11.94 -15.27 3.50
N MET A 420 -12.41 -14.18 4.13
CA MET A 420 -13.81 -14.03 4.56
C MET A 420 -14.80 -13.90 3.39
N ALA A 421 -14.38 -13.30 2.27
CA ALA A 421 -15.23 -13.19 1.07
C ALA A 421 -15.51 -14.57 0.44
N VAL A 422 -14.55 -15.48 0.49
CA VAL A 422 -14.66 -16.84 -0.05
C VAL A 422 -15.36 -17.79 0.95
N THR A 423 -15.20 -17.55 2.25
CA THR A 423 -15.76 -18.42 3.29
C THR A 423 -17.22 -18.03 3.57
N ARG A 424 -18.12 -19.02 3.64
CA ARG A 424 -19.51 -18.77 4.03
C ARG A 424 -19.60 -18.55 5.54
N ASP A 425 -20.37 -17.53 5.96
CA ASP A 425 -20.73 -17.36 7.37
C ASP A 425 -21.47 -18.60 7.88
N ARG A 426 -20.86 -19.32 8.81
CA ARG A 426 -21.52 -20.39 9.52
C ARG A 426 -22.09 -19.84 10.84
N PRO A 427 -23.35 -20.13 11.17
CA PRO A 427 -23.88 -19.76 12.48
C PRO A 427 -23.01 -20.39 13.57
N ALA A 428 -22.82 -19.65 14.67
CA ALA A 428 -22.07 -20.17 15.81
C ALA A 428 -22.63 -21.54 16.24
N PRO A 429 -21.75 -22.52 16.49
CA PRO A 429 -22.22 -23.86 16.90
C PRO A 429 -23.00 -23.72 18.20
N LYS A 430 -24.19 -24.36 18.24
CA LYS A 430 -25.08 -24.37 19.43
C LYS A 430 -24.45 -25.06 20.64
N VAL A 431 -23.45 -25.89 20.41
CA VAL A 431 -22.74 -26.70 21.42
C VAL A 431 -21.25 -26.42 21.31
N ARG A 432 -20.60 -26.06 22.40
CA ARG A 432 -19.14 -25.99 22.50
C ARG A 432 -18.58 -27.34 22.90
N ARG A 433 -17.59 -27.81 22.13
CA ARG A 433 -16.87 -29.06 22.47
C ARG A 433 -15.94 -28.81 23.65
N VAL A 434 -15.64 -29.87 24.41
CA VAL A 434 -14.69 -29.81 25.53
C VAL A 434 -13.30 -29.48 25.01
N PRO A 435 -12.55 -28.53 25.63
CA PRO A 435 -11.20 -28.20 25.21
C PRO A 435 -10.23 -29.34 25.57
N GLU A 436 -9.37 -29.70 24.62
CA GLU A 436 -8.28 -30.64 24.82
C GLU A 436 -6.94 -29.91 24.60
N LYS A 437 -5.95 -30.24 25.43
CA LYS A 437 -4.61 -29.62 25.35
C LYS A 437 -3.75 -30.39 24.35
N ILE A 438 -3.10 -29.65 23.45
CA ILE A 438 -2.06 -30.20 22.55
C ILE A 438 -0.71 -29.59 22.94
N LEU A 439 0.36 -30.36 22.77
CA LEU A 439 1.72 -29.88 22.94
C LEU A 439 2.06 -28.98 21.76
N ILE A 440 2.49 -27.74 22.06
CA ILE A 440 3.05 -26.80 21.09
C ILE A 440 4.50 -26.59 21.49
N GLY A 441 5.42 -26.83 20.57
CA GLY A 441 6.88 -26.77 20.79
C GLY A 441 7.41 -25.41 21.26
#